data_a17e41747bd72d8c0b0b3994c67165d8
#
_entry.id   a17e41747bd72d8c0b0b3994c67165d8
#
_cell.length_a   1.000
_cell.length_b   1.000
_cell.length_c   1.000
_cell.angle_alpha   90.00
_cell.angle_beta   90.00
_cell.angle_gamma   90.00
#
_symmetry.space_group_name_H-M   'P 1'
#
loop_
_entity.id
_entity.type
_entity.pdbx_description
1 polymer ?
#
loop_
_entity_poly.entity_id
_entity_poly.type
_entity_poly.pdbx_seq_one_letter_code
_entity_poly.pdbx_strand_id
1 'polypeptide(L)'
;MMGIFIKPGGEEKMIINTGGRTDTVQYYSDWLLNRFSEGYVLARNPLFCNKVIRYELTPDKVDCVVFCSKNYTPILPRLHEITDWFHTYFYYTITAYGPDLEPGVPGIAESMETLIRLSELTGKQRIAWRYDPVLLTQKYPVEKHLETFDHMAGILSPFIDRCLFGFVENHKKLEHNMPDLIPLTEHDRDTLAKGLGSIAKKHGIILQTCETNGDYSHYGIHSSGCITLDILGNANSIRFKELKHKGTRPGCHRIENRDIGAYDSCMNGCKYCYANKDPQKAYENHKRHDHTSPLLLGEIKPDDTIIQGIQKSFRKG
;
A
#
# COMPACT_ATOMS: atom_id res chain seq x y z
N MET A 1 3.77 16.07 -35.30
CA MET A 1 3.42 15.99 -33.84
C MET A 1 1.90 15.98 -33.73
N MET A 2 1.27 14.83 -33.48
CA MET A 2 -0.14 14.78 -33.16
C MET A 2 -0.30 15.41 -31.78
N GLY A 3 -1.03 16.51 -31.70
CA GLY A 3 -1.30 17.18 -30.44
C GLY A 3 -2.10 16.25 -29.52
N ILE A 4 -1.56 15.93 -28.36
CA ILE A 4 -2.22 15.15 -27.31
C ILE A 4 -3.38 16.02 -26.80
N PHE A 5 -4.63 15.66 -27.14
CA PHE A 5 -5.81 16.35 -26.62
C PHE A 5 -6.03 15.94 -25.17
N ILE A 6 -5.81 16.87 -24.24
CA ILE A 6 -6.16 16.70 -22.83
C ILE A 6 -7.61 17.16 -22.63
N LYS A 7 -8.49 16.26 -22.18
CA LYS A 7 -9.88 16.61 -21.83
C LYS A 7 -9.95 17.03 -20.37
N PRO A 8 -10.75 18.08 -20.04
CA PRO A 8 -11.00 18.43 -18.64
C PRO A 8 -11.73 17.27 -17.93
N GLY A 9 -11.29 16.95 -16.71
CA GLY A 9 -11.93 16.00 -15.82
C GLY A 9 -12.68 16.68 -14.68
N GLY A 10 -13.30 15.90 -13.80
CA GLY A 10 -13.89 16.37 -12.55
C GLY A 10 -12.86 16.75 -11.48
N GLU A 11 -13.33 17.12 -10.29
CA GLU A 11 -12.46 17.38 -9.15
C GLU A 11 -11.78 16.09 -8.67
N GLU A 12 -10.47 16.14 -8.46
CA GLU A 12 -9.63 15.03 -8.04
C GLU A 12 -9.06 15.27 -6.65
N LYS A 13 -9.16 14.26 -5.78
CA LYS A 13 -8.54 14.27 -4.46
C LYS A 13 -7.08 13.87 -4.57
N MET A 14 -6.23 14.56 -3.83
CA MET A 14 -4.79 14.49 -4.05
C MET A 14 -4.01 13.75 -2.96
N ILE A 15 -4.55 12.65 -2.50
CA ILE A 15 -3.77 11.61 -1.85
C ILE A 15 -3.29 10.65 -2.95
N ILE A 16 -1.99 10.65 -3.20
CA ILE A 16 -1.35 9.72 -4.15
C ILE A 16 -1.01 8.43 -3.42
N ASN A 17 -1.40 7.29 -3.99
CA ASN A 17 -1.02 5.97 -3.50
C ASN A 17 -0.10 5.31 -4.53
N THR A 18 1.00 4.74 -4.07
CA THR A 18 2.01 4.13 -4.94
C THR A 18 2.00 2.60 -4.91
N GLY A 19 1.24 1.97 -4.02
CA GLY A 19 1.36 0.54 -3.78
C GLY A 19 0.05 -0.26 -3.76
N GLY A 20 -1.01 0.23 -4.39
CA GLY A 20 -2.29 -0.49 -4.42
C GLY A 20 -2.42 -1.51 -5.54
N ARG A 21 -1.71 -1.33 -6.65
CA ARG A 21 -1.76 -2.21 -7.83
C ARG A 21 -0.46 -2.92 -8.12
N THR A 22 0.65 -2.42 -7.60
CA THR A 22 1.99 -2.98 -7.74
C THR A 22 2.88 -2.48 -6.61
N ASP A 23 4.03 -3.09 -6.41
CA ASP A 23 5.06 -2.58 -5.51
C ASP A 23 5.99 -1.64 -6.29
N THR A 24 5.58 -0.36 -6.40
CA THR A 24 6.37 0.63 -7.13
C THR A 24 7.68 0.95 -6.44
N VAL A 25 7.72 0.85 -5.13
CA VAL A 25 8.91 1.14 -4.33
C VAL A 25 9.99 0.08 -4.54
N GLN A 26 9.61 -1.19 -4.58
CA GLN A 26 10.59 -2.27 -4.74
C GLN A 26 11.11 -2.39 -6.18
N TYR A 27 10.23 -2.23 -7.18
CA TYR A 27 10.55 -2.60 -8.56
C TYR A 27 10.67 -1.42 -9.51
N TYR A 28 10.21 -0.24 -9.12
CA TYR A 28 10.07 0.93 -9.99
C TYR A 28 10.51 2.22 -9.31
N SER A 29 11.50 2.14 -8.40
CA SER A 29 11.99 3.29 -7.63
C SER A 29 12.49 4.42 -8.54
N ASP A 30 13.29 4.11 -9.57
CA ASP A 30 13.81 5.12 -10.50
C ASP A 30 12.70 5.80 -11.27
N TRP A 31 11.70 5.04 -11.74
CA TRP A 31 10.53 5.60 -12.39
C TRP A 31 9.77 6.52 -11.43
N LEU A 32 9.53 6.08 -10.21
CA LEU A 32 8.80 6.84 -9.22
C LEU A 32 9.49 8.18 -8.92
N LEU A 33 10.80 8.17 -8.71
CA LEU A 33 11.61 9.36 -8.50
C LEU A 33 11.58 10.29 -9.71
N ASN A 34 11.71 9.76 -10.92
CA ASN A 34 11.58 10.53 -12.16
C ASN A 34 10.20 11.18 -12.30
N ARG A 35 9.10 10.48 -11.92
CA ARG A 35 7.76 11.06 -11.97
C ARG A 35 7.60 12.25 -11.03
N PHE A 36 8.12 12.14 -9.81
CA PHE A 36 8.10 13.26 -8.85
C PHE A 36 9.01 14.42 -9.29
N SER A 37 10.17 14.12 -9.84
CA SER A 37 11.09 15.14 -10.40
C SER A 37 10.49 15.88 -11.60
N GLU A 38 9.81 15.18 -12.51
CA GLU A 38 9.13 15.78 -13.67
C GLU A 38 7.80 16.46 -13.33
N GLY A 39 7.29 16.26 -12.11
CA GLY A 39 6.09 16.91 -11.60
C GLY A 39 4.78 16.40 -12.18
N TYR A 40 4.76 15.24 -12.84
CA TYR A 40 3.53 14.60 -13.30
C TYR A 40 3.68 13.10 -13.54
N VAL A 41 2.53 12.41 -13.54
CA VAL A 41 2.43 11.00 -13.89
C VAL A 41 1.18 10.75 -14.73
N LEU A 42 1.26 9.77 -15.62
CA LEU A 42 0.12 9.24 -16.34
C LEU A 42 -0.29 7.88 -15.75
N ALA A 43 -1.56 7.70 -15.48
CA ALA A 43 -2.11 6.43 -14.97
C ALA A 43 -3.23 5.95 -15.90
N ARG A 44 -3.05 4.76 -16.48
CA ARG A 44 -4.07 4.14 -17.30
C ARG A 44 -5.21 3.61 -16.44
N ASN A 45 -6.44 3.93 -16.81
CA ASN A 45 -7.61 3.44 -16.08
C ASN A 45 -7.75 1.93 -16.30
N PRO A 46 -7.81 1.10 -15.24
CA PRO A 46 -7.86 -0.35 -15.39
C PRO A 46 -9.18 -0.89 -15.96
N LEU A 47 -10.26 -0.11 -15.87
CA LEU A 47 -11.58 -0.50 -16.39
C LEU A 47 -11.81 0.03 -17.82
N PHE A 48 -11.19 1.15 -18.17
CA PHE A 48 -11.32 1.80 -19.47
C PHE A 48 -9.93 2.00 -20.07
N CYS A 49 -9.42 0.99 -20.75
CA CYS A 49 -8.03 0.91 -21.18
C CYS A 49 -7.58 2.06 -22.11
N ASN A 50 -8.50 2.75 -22.79
CA ASN A 50 -8.23 3.91 -23.62
C ASN A 50 -8.32 5.25 -22.87
N LYS A 51 -8.57 5.22 -21.54
CA LYS A 51 -8.55 6.42 -20.69
C LYS A 51 -7.26 6.46 -19.90
N VAL A 52 -6.53 7.53 -20.06
CA VAL A 52 -5.28 7.82 -19.33
C VAL A 52 -5.51 9.08 -18.51
N ILE A 53 -5.24 9.03 -17.22
CA ILE A 53 -5.43 10.16 -16.32
C ILE A 53 -4.07 10.77 -16.04
N ARG A 54 -3.98 12.10 -16.20
CA ARG A 54 -2.79 12.87 -15.85
C ARG A 54 -2.97 13.45 -14.45
N TYR A 55 -2.03 13.12 -13.56
CA TYR A 55 -1.91 13.72 -12.24
C TYR A 55 -0.66 14.61 -12.19
N GLU A 56 -0.83 15.82 -11.70
CA GLU A 56 0.28 16.71 -11.35
C GLU A 56 0.85 16.27 -10.01
N LEU A 57 2.16 16.10 -9.95
CA LEU A 57 2.91 15.71 -8.76
C LEU A 57 3.74 16.90 -8.26
N THR A 58 3.05 17.95 -7.83
CA THR A 58 3.68 19.13 -7.24
C THR A 58 3.23 19.33 -5.78
N PRO A 59 4.05 19.91 -4.90
CA PRO A 59 3.74 20.03 -3.48
C PRO A 59 2.48 20.83 -3.16
N ASP A 60 2.05 21.74 -4.05
CA ASP A 60 0.81 22.50 -3.94
C ASP A 60 -0.42 21.71 -4.37
N LYS A 61 -0.25 20.65 -5.18
CA LYS A 61 -1.33 19.81 -5.68
C LYS A 61 -1.49 18.49 -4.90
N VAL A 62 -0.41 17.94 -4.38
CA VAL A 62 -0.43 16.67 -3.65
C VAL A 62 -0.49 16.92 -2.15
N ASP A 63 -1.55 16.45 -1.51
CA ASP A 63 -1.74 16.61 -0.07
C ASP A 63 -0.87 15.65 0.74
N CYS A 64 -0.74 14.42 0.27
CA CYS A 64 0.12 13.40 0.87
C CYS A 64 0.42 12.28 -0.13
N VAL A 65 1.63 11.75 -0.09
CA VAL A 65 2.04 10.54 -0.83
C VAL A 65 2.03 9.36 0.14
N VAL A 66 1.21 8.36 -0.15
CA VAL A 66 1.12 7.14 0.63
C VAL A 66 1.85 6.02 -0.11
N PHE A 67 2.92 5.56 0.50
CA PHE A 67 3.70 4.42 0.01
C PHE A 67 3.18 3.14 0.64
N CYS A 68 3.17 2.05 -0.14
CA CYS A 68 2.88 0.72 0.39
C CYS A 68 3.79 -0.28 -0.33
N SER A 69 4.70 -0.91 0.42
CA SER A 69 5.70 -1.80 -0.14
C SER A 69 6.03 -2.96 0.82
N LYS A 70 6.57 -4.01 0.27
CA LYS A 70 7.21 -5.12 0.99
C LYS A 70 8.74 -4.99 1.08
N ASN A 71 9.31 -3.99 0.38
CA ASN A 71 10.75 -3.73 0.45
C ASN A 71 11.05 -2.27 0.07
N TYR A 72 11.58 -1.51 1.02
CA TYR A 72 11.98 -0.12 0.81
C TYR A 72 13.48 0.03 0.46
N THR A 73 14.28 -1.03 0.52
CA THR A 73 15.72 -0.97 0.27
C THR A 73 16.10 -0.21 -1.01
N PRO A 74 15.42 -0.40 -2.17
CA PRO A 74 15.80 0.27 -3.40
C PRO A 74 15.64 1.80 -3.37
N ILE A 75 14.66 2.33 -2.63
CA ILE A 75 14.38 3.77 -2.61
C ILE A 75 15.08 4.51 -1.46
N LEU A 76 15.47 3.81 -0.38
CA LEU A 76 16.04 4.44 0.82
C LEU A 76 17.17 5.45 0.54
N PRO A 77 18.16 5.16 -0.34
CA PRO A 77 19.27 6.10 -0.60
C PRO A 77 18.83 7.43 -1.19
N ARG A 78 17.67 7.43 -1.88
CA ARG A 78 17.16 8.58 -2.63
C ARG A 78 15.78 9.05 -2.14
N LEU A 79 15.30 8.52 -1.01
CA LEU A 79 13.96 8.81 -0.49
C LEU A 79 13.77 10.31 -0.19
N HIS A 80 14.83 11.00 0.21
CA HIS A 80 14.85 12.44 0.46
C HIS A 80 14.39 13.26 -0.76
N GLU A 81 14.60 12.79 -1.98
CA GLU A 81 14.15 13.46 -3.21
C GLU A 81 12.60 13.66 -3.24
N ILE A 82 11.87 12.85 -2.46
CA ILE A 82 10.41 13.01 -2.29
C ILE A 82 10.07 13.59 -0.92
N THR A 83 10.67 13.07 0.16
CA THR A 83 10.28 13.43 1.53
C THR A 83 10.61 14.87 1.91
N ASP A 84 11.57 15.52 1.24
CA ASP A 84 11.91 16.90 1.47
C ASP A 84 10.87 17.88 0.89
N TRP A 85 10.05 17.43 -0.04
CA TRP A 85 9.07 18.25 -0.75
C TRP A 85 7.62 17.90 -0.45
N PHE A 86 7.35 16.63 -0.09
CA PHE A 86 5.99 16.13 0.05
C PHE A 86 5.73 15.61 1.46
N HIS A 87 4.52 15.78 1.94
CA HIS A 87 4.03 15.01 3.08
C HIS A 87 3.91 13.55 2.67
N THR A 88 4.39 12.65 3.52
CA THR A 88 4.48 11.22 3.20
C THR A 88 3.93 10.36 4.31
N TYR A 89 3.48 9.15 3.95
CA TYR A 89 3.12 8.10 4.89
C TYR A 89 3.50 6.73 4.30
N PHE A 90 4.05 5.85 5.14
CA PHE A 90 4.66 4.60 4.69
C PHE A 90 3.97 3.41 5.34
N TYR A 91 3.41 2.54 4.52
CA TYR A 91 2.98 1.21 4.91
C TYR A 91 4.05 0.20 4.55
N TYR A 92 4.71 -0.38 5.54
CA TYR A 92 5.65 -1.46 5.31
C TYR A 92 4.98 -2.79 5.63
N THR A 93 4.77 -3.63 4.62
CA THR A 93 4.16 -4.95 4.79
C THR A 93 5.22 -5.98 5.14
N ILE A 94 5.20 -6.49 6.36
CA ILE A 94 6.02 -7.60 6.85
C ILE A 94 5.06 -8.62 7.46
N THR A 95 5.04 -9.82 6.90
CA THR A 95 4.17 -10.93 7.28
C THR A 95 4.95 -12.06 7.94
N ALA A 96 4.27 -13.11 8.38
CA ALA A 96 4.93 -14.31 8.92
C ALA A 96 5.50 -15.24 7.84
N TYR A 97 5.30 -14.92 6.56
CA TYR A 97 5.54 -15.86 5.46
C TYR A 97 6.99 -15.84 4.98
N GLY A 98 7.41 -17.00 4.50
CA GLY A 98 8.68 -17.18 3.82
C GLY A 98 8.52 -17.21 2.29
N PRO A 99 9.61 -17.56 1.57
CA PRO A 99 9.64 -17.58 0.10
C PRO A 99 8.69 -18.62 -0.52
N ASP A 100 8.15 -19.52 0.26
CA ASP A 100 7.10 -20.46 -0.17
C ASP A 100 5.78 -19.76 -0.51
N LEU A 101 5.46 -18.65 0.14
CA LEU A 101 4.28 -17.82 -0.16
C LEU A 101 4.64 -16.46 -0.75
N GLU A 102 5.82 -15.93 -0.47
CA GLU A 102 6.30 -14.61 -0.87
C GLU A 102 7.70 -14.69 -1.50
N PRO A 103 7.87 -15.33 -2.67
CA PRO A 103 9.18 -15.68 -3.22
C PRO A 103 10.07 -14.48 -3.57
N GLY A 104 9.49 -13.32 -3.91
CA GLY A 104 10.23 -12.11 -4.26
C GLY A 104 10.35 -11.09 -3.12
N VAL A 105 10.01 -11.47 -1.89
CA VAL A 105 10.05 -10.58 -0.72
C VAL A 105 11.27 -10.91 0.13
N PRO A 106 11.99 -9.89 0.66
CA PRO A 106 13.11 -10.10 1.58
C PRO A 106 12.68 -10.88 2.83
N GLY A 107 13.63 -11.53 3.49
CA GLY A 107 13.38 -12.24 4.75
C GLY A 107 12.90 -11.29 5.87
N ILE A 108 12.21 -11.85 6.88
CA ILE A 108 11.63 -11.06 7.98
C ILE A 108 12.70 -10.19 8.68
N ALA A 109 13.89 -10.73 8.97
CA ALA A 109 14.95 -9.99 9.63
C ALA A 109 15.42 -8.79 8.80
N GLU A 110 15.70 -8.99 7.51
CA GLU A 110 16.09 -7.94 6.58
C GLU A 110 14.99 -6.87 6.43
N SER A 111 13.72 -7.30 6.36
CA SER A 111 12.58 -6.39 6.27
C SER A 111 12.43 -5.54 7.54
N MET A 112 12.67 -6.11 8.73
CA MET A 112 12.65 -5.34 9.98
C MET A 112 13.79 -4.33 10.04
N GLU A 113 15.02 -4.71 9.67
CA GLU A 113 16.16 -3.79 9.59
C GLU A 113 15.87 -2.62 8.64
N THR A 114 15.27 -2.91 7.48
CA THR A 114 14.90 -1.89 6.51
C THR A 114 13.79 -0.97 7.05
N LEU A 115 12.81 -1.51 7.80
CA LEU A 115 11.77 -0.69 8.45
C LEU A 115 12.39 0.24 9.51
N ILE A 116 13.32 -0.26 10.31
CA ILE A 116 14.03 0.54 11.31
C ILE A 116 14.76 1.71 10.64
N ARG A 117 15.52 1.46 9.58
CA ARG A 117 16.21 2.50 8.81
C ARG A 117 15.21 3.51 8.20
N LEU A 118 14.09 3.05 7.66
CA LEU A 118 13.03 3.92 7.15
C LEU A 118 12.48 4.82 8.28
N SER A 119 12.28 4.27 9.48
CA SER A 119 11.80 5.02 10.64
C SER A 119 12.79 6.09 11.11
N GLU A 120 14.06 5.76 11.13
CA GLU A 120 15.14 6.71 11.47
C GLU A 120 15.20 7.89 10.49
N LEU A 121 14.95 7.63 9.20
CA LEU A 121 14.96 8.68 8.17
C LEU A 121 13.69 9.56 8.17
N THR A 122 12.52 8.98 8.47
CA THR A 122 11.24 9.67 8.24
C THR A 122 10.47 9.99 9.52
N GLY A 123 10.82 9.37 10.64
CA GLY A 123 10.11 9.44 11.91
C GLY A 123 9.02 8.37 12.03
N LYS A 124 8.94 7.73 13.20
CA LYS A 124 8.03 6.60 13.47
C LYS A 124 6.54 6.92 13.27
N GLN A 125 6.14 8.18 13.46
CA GLN A 125 4.76 8.63 13.28
C GLN A 125 4.29 8.56 11.82
N ARG A 126 5.21 8.49 10.86
CA ARG A 126 4.89 8.38 9.43
C ARG A 126 4.87 6.93 8.95
N ILE A 127 5.11 5.94 9.82
CA ILE A 127 5.21 4.53 9.45
C ILE A 127 4.14 3.72 10.14
N ALA A 128 3.47 2.88 9.36
CA ALA A 128 2.67 1.79 9.86
C ALA A 128 3.23 0.45 9.37
N TRP A 129 3.44 -0.47 10.29
CA TRP A 129 3.65 -1.87 9.94
C TRP A 129 2.33 -2.47 9.44
N ARG A 130 2.36 -3.20 8.33
CA ARG A 130 1.21 -3.98 7.85
C ARG A 130 1.49 -5.46 8.01
N TYR A 131 0.74 -6.09 8.89
CA TYR A 131 0.69 -7.54 9.06
C TYR A 131 -0.53 -8.08 8.29
N ASP A 132 -0.47 -7.98 6.97
CA ASP A 132 -1.63 -8.16 6.08
C ASP A 132 -1.20 -8.79 4.74
N PRO A 133 -1.85 -9.89 4.32
CA PRO A 133 -2.96 -10.59 5.01
C PRO A 133 -2.49 -11.62 6.03
N VAL A 134 -3.36 -11.92 7.00
CA VAL A 134 -3.27 -13.11 7.85
C VAL A 134 -4.05 -14.25 7.16
N LEU A 135 -3.40 -15.38 6.94
CA LEU A 135 -3.99 -16.58 6.33
C LEU A 135 -3.44 -17.85 7.02
N LEU A 136 -4.19 -18.91 7.00
CA LEU A 136 -3.79 -20.17 7.63
C LEU A 136 -3.42 -21.22 6.61
N THR A 137 -2.32 -21.94 6.90
CA THR A 137 -1.92 -23.19 6.27
C THR A 137 -1.38 -24.13 7.36
N GLN A 138 -1.05 -25.36 7.03
CA GLN A 138 -0.39 -26.25 8.01
C GLN A 138 0.94 -25.67 8.53
N LYS A 139 1.67 -24.92 7.68
CA LYS A 139 2.94 -24.28 8.06
C LYS A 139 2.75 -22.99 8.87
N TYR A 140 1.66 -22.31 8.68
CA TYR A 140 1.33 -21.03 9.31
C TYR A 140 0.00 -21.13 10.07
N PRO A 141 -0.06 -21.92 11.17
CA PRO A 141 -1.23 -21.98 12.05
C PRO A 141 -1.34 -20.74 12.94
N VAL A 142 -2.41 -20.65 13.71
CA VAL A 142 -2.68 -19.52 14.63
C VAL A 142 -1.49 -19.23 15.56
N GLU A 143 -0.94 -20.28 16.17
CA GLU A 143 0.19 -20.17 17.10
C GLU A 143 1.41 -19.55 16.44
N LYS A 144 1.70 -19.95 15.20
CA LYS A 144 2.84 -19.41 14.43
C LYS A 144 2.68 -17.93 14.14
N HIS A 145 1.45 -17.49 13.83
CA HIS A 145 1.17 -16.06 13.65
C HIS A 145 1.40 -15.27 14.93
N LEU A 146 0.92 -15.77 16.08
CA LEU A 146 1.05 -15.08 17.36
C LEU A 146 2.53 -15.01 17.81
N GLU A 147 3.28 -16.11 17.71
CA GLU A 147 4.72 -16.13 18.00
C GLU A 147 5.51 -15.13 17.14
N THR A 148 5.26 -15.18 15.82
CA THR A 148 5.98 -14.31 14.88
C THR A 148 5.61 -12.84 15.09
N PHE A 149 4.34 -12.56 15.35
CA PHE A 149 3.88 -11.19 15.62
C PHE A 149 4.47 -10.64 16.92
N ASP A 150 4.52 -11.43 18.01
CA ASP A 150 5.13 -11.01 19.30
C ASP A 150 6.63 -10.74 19.12
N HIS A 151 7.34 -11.60 18.41
CA HIS A 151 8.76 -11.40 18.10
C HIS A 151 8.99 -10.09 17.32
N MET A 152 8.25 -9.87 16.24
CA MET A 152 8.38 -8.66 15.43
C MET A 152 7.95 -7.41 16.20
N ALA A 153 6.84 -7.48 16.94
CA ALA A 153 6.36 -6.36 17.76
C ALA A 153 7.38 -5.93 18.82
N GLY A 154 8.07 -6.89 19.45
CA GLY A 154 9.13 -6.63 20.42
C GLY A 154 10.29 -5.83 19.83
N ILE A 155 10.63 -6.08 18.56
CA ILE A 155 11.72 -5.38 17.87
C ILE A 155 11.25 -4.04 17.28
N LEU A 156 10.06 -4.01 16.67
CA LEU A 156 9.60 -2.87 15.90
C LEU A 156 8.93 -1.78 16.72
N SER A 157 8.44 -2.07 17.93
CA SER A 157 7.66 -1.11 18.75
C SER A 157 8.34 0.24 19.01
N PRO A 158 9.70 0.37 19.13
CA PRO A 158 10.32 1.69 19.24
C PRO A 158 10.26 2.53 17.97
N PHE A 159 10.05 1.88 16.80
CA PHE A 159 10.18 2.48 15.46
C PHE A 159 8.87 2.69 14.74
N ILE A 160 7.75 2.28 15.32
CA ILE A 160 6.41 2.44 14.78
C ILE A 160 5.43 2.83 15.89
N ASP A 161 4.36 3.52 15.53
CA ASP A 161 3.25 3.75 16.46
C ASP A 161 2.06 2.83 16.19
N ARG A 162 1.97 2.25 15.00
CA ARG A 162 0.77 1.56 14.51
C ARG A 162 1.11 0.32 13.72
N CYS A 163 0.26 -0.70 13.89
CA CYS A 163 0.23 -1.87 13.01
C CYS A 163 -1.20 -2.04 12.44
N LEU A 164 -1.29 -2.34 11.14
CA LEU A 164 -2.52 -2.77 10.50
C LEU A 164 -2.45 -4.27 10.22
N PHE A 165 -3.49 -4.98 10.57
CA PHE A 165 -3.66 -6.36 10.11
C PHE A 165 -4.98 -6.55 9.36
N GLY A 166 -5.05 -7.58 8.54
CA GLY A 166 -6.24 -7.97 7.83
C GLY A 166 -6.23 -9.46 7.54
N PHE A 167 -7.40 -10.08 7.54
CA PHE A 167 -7.53 -11.48 7.12
C PHE A 167 -7.58 -11.57 5.60
N VAL A 168 -7.07 -12.67 5.06
CA VAL A 168 -7.14 -12.93 3.62
C VAL A 168 -8.58 -12.92 3.14
N GLU A 169 -8.82 -12.18 2.06
CA GLU A 169 -10.12 -12.19 1.39
C GLU A 169 -10.17 -13.32 0.39
N ASN A 170 -11.23 -14.13 0.47
CA ASN A 170 -11.40 -15.24 -0.45
C ASN A 170 -11.74 -14.73 -1.85
N HIS A 171 -10.96 -15.13 -2.83
CA HIS A 171 -11.21 -14.89 -4.25
C HIS A 171 -10.80 -16.11 -5.07
N LYS A 172 -11.46 -16.34 -6.21
CA LYS A 172 -11.31 -17.56 -7.06
C LYS A 172 -9.86 -17.96 -7.36
N LYS A 173 -8.96 -16.98 -7.41
CA LYS A 173 -7.55 -17.25 -7.69
C LYS A 173 -6.82 -17.93 -6.53
N LEU A 174 -7.25 -17.70 -5.28
CA LEU A 174 -6.67 -18.35 -4.11
C LEU A 174 -6.85 -19.87 -4.16
N GLU A 175 -8.01 -20.34 -4.59
CA GLU A 175 -8.30 -21.78 -4.71
C GLU A 175 -7.30 -22.49 -5.62
N HIS A 176 -6.85 -21.79 -6.68
CA HIS A 176 -5.85 -22.34 -7.61
C HIS A 176 -4.42 -22.18 -7.10
N ASN A 177 -4.06 -21.00 -6.60
CA ASN A 177 -2.68 -20.67 -6.22
C ASN A 177 -2.28 -21.22 -4.84
N MET A 178 -3.26 -21.51 -3.99
CA MET A 178 -3.07 -21.95 -2.61
C MET A 178 -4.06 -23.07 -2.25
N PRO A 179 -3.91 -24.27 -2.86
CA PRO A 179 -4.79 -25.39 -2.57
C PRO A 179 -4.69 -25.90 -1.11
N ASP A 180 -3.62 -25.54 -0.41
CA ASP A 180 -3.35 -25.81 1.00
C ASP A 180 -3.86 -24.71 1.95
N LEU A 181 -4.54 -23.70 1.43
CA LEU A 181 -5.15 -22.65 2.25
C LEU A 181 -6.24 -23.24 3.15
N ILE A 182 -6.12 -23.00 4.45
CA ILE A 182 -7.13 -23.38 5.44
C ILE A 182 -8.10 -22.20 5.59
N PRO A 183 -9.40 -22.37 5.29
CA PRO A 183 -10.39 -21.32 5.49
C PRO A 183 -10.45 -20.87 6.95
N LEU A 184 -10.34 -19.59 7.18
CA LEU A 184 -10.45 -19.01 8.52
C LEU A 184 -11.89 -19.15 9.04
N THR A 185 -12.07 -19.87 10.14
CA THR A 185 -13.34 -19.90 10.87
C THR A 185 -13.54 -18.63 11.70
N GLU A 186 -14.74 -18.40 12.19
CA GLU A 186 -14.99 -17.28 13.14
C GLU A 186 -14.16 -17.45 14.41
N HIS A 187 -14.00 -18.67 14.89
CA HIS A 187 -13.16 -18.99 16.05
C HIS A 187 -11.70 -18.66 15.81
N ASP A 188 -11.14 -18.97 14.64
CA ASP A 188 -9.76 -18.63 14.29
C ASP A 188 -9.56 -17.12 14.23
N ARG A 189 -10.51 -16.40 13.63
CA ARG A 189 -10.48 -14.92 13.55
C ARG A 189 -10.52 -14.29 14.93
N ASP A 190 -11.39 -14.77 15.80
CA ASP A 190 -11.53 -14.30 17.18
C ASP A 190 -10.26 -14.57 17.99
N THR A 191 -9.72 -15.79 17.92
CA THR A 191 -8.48 -16.20 18.58
C THR A 191 -7.30 -15.36 18.14
N LEU A 192 -7.13 -15.17 16.83
CA LEU A 192 -6.09 -14.33 16.24
C LEU A 192 -6.26 -12.87 16.69
N ALA A 193 -7.46 -12.30 16.57
CA ALA A 193 -7.71 -10.91 16.94
C ALA A 193 -7.41 -10.68 18.42
N LYS A 194 -7.88 -11.57 19.32
CA LYS A 194 -7.59 -11.52 20.76
C LYS A 194 -6.08 -11.58 21.05
N GLY A 195 -5.38 -12.53 20.42
CA GLY A 195 -3.95 -12.71 20.62
C GLY A 195 -3.14 -11.51 20.11
N LEU A 196 -3.39 -11.08 18.85
CA LEU A 196 -2.73 -9.91 18.26
C LEU A 196 -3.00 -8.63 19.05
N GLY A 197 -4.24 -8.42 19.51
CA GLY A 197 -4.62 -7.28 20.37
C GLY A 197 -3.86 -7.27 21.70
N SER A 198 -3.77 -8.43 22.35
CA SER A 198 -2.99 -8.58 23.60
C SER A 198 -1.51 -8.28 23.41
N ILE A 199 -0.91 -8.80 22.34
CA ILE A 199 0.50 -8.58 22.01
C ILE A 199 0.75 -7.11 21.68
N ALA A 200 -0.08 -6.51 20.83
CA ALA A 200 0.05 -5.10 20.48
C ALA A 200 -0.02 -4.19 21.70
N LYS A 201 -0.97 -4.47 22.63
CA LYS A 201 -1.08 -3.76 23.92
C LYS A 201 0.18 -3.92 24.78
N LYS A 202 0.73 -5.14 24.87
CA LYS A 202 1.98 -5.44 25.60
C LYS A 202 3.15 -4.59 25.11
N HIS A 203 3.24 -4.38 23.80
CA HIS A 203 4.32 -3.61 23.16
C HIS A 203 3.98 -2.13 22.90
N GLY A 204 2.82 -1.64 23.32
CA GLY A 204 2.42 -0.25 23.14
C GLY A 204 2.15 0.17 21.69
N ILE A 205 1.80 -0.79 20.82
CA ILE A 205 1.48 -0.57 19.41
C ILE A 205 -0.03 -0.37 19.26
N ILE A 206 -0.45 0.67 18.54
CA ILE A 206 -1.85 0.84 18.14
C ILE A 206 -2.17 -0.21 17.06
N LEU A 207 -2.97 -1.21 17.41
CA LEU A 207 -3.43 -2.22 16.45
C LEU A 207 -4.71 -1.77 15.79
N GLN A 208 -4.76 -1.90 14.47
CA GLN A 208 -5.89 -1.49 13.65
C GLN A 208 -6.24 -2.57 12.63
N THR A 209 -7.54 -2.71 12.34
CA THR A 209 -8.02 -3.52 11.21
C THR A 209 -8.97 -2.71 10.34
N CYS A 210 -9.19 -3.15 9.09
CA CYS A 210 -10.23 -2.60 8.23
C CYS A 210 -11.60 -3.09 8.73
N GLU A 211 -12.60 -2.21 8.77
CA GLU A 211 -13.97 -2.55 9.20
C GLU A 211 -14.58 -3.74 8.42
N THR A 212 -14.15 -3.95 7.19
CA THR A 212 -14.57 -5.13 6.39
C THR A 212 -14.10 -6.47 6.99
N ASN A 213 -13.18 -6.47 7.95
CA ASN A 213 -12.69 -7.69 8.61
C ASN A 213 -13.47 -8.06 9.88
N GLY A 214 -14.41 -7.23 10.32
CA GLY A 214 -15.18 -7.42 11.54
C GLY A 214 -14.85 -6.39 12.64
N ASP A 215 -15.66 -6.36 13.69
CA ASP A 215 -15.44 -5.52 14.87
C ASP A 215 -14.72 -6.29 15.98
N TYR A 216 -13.51 -5.89 16.28
CA TYR A 216 -12.66 -6.43 17.34
C TYR A 216 -12.30 -5.36 18.40
N SER A 217 -13.12 -4.31 18.52
CA SER A 217 -12.89 -3.20 19.46
C SER A 217 -12.80 -3.64 20.92
N HIS A 218 -13.51 -4.71 21.28
CA HIS A 218 -13.47 -5.32 22.60
C HIS A 218 -12.10 -5.94 22.98
N TYR A 219 -11.21 -6.16 21.99
CA TYR A 219 -9.80 -6.53 22.21
C TYR A 219 -8.84 -5.33 22.12
N GLY A 220 -9.38 -4.09 22.11
CA GLY A 220 -8.57 -2.88 21.99
C GLY A 220 -8.06 -2.61 20.57
N ILE A 221 -8.66 -3.23 19.57
CA ILE A 221 -8.29 -3.08 18.15
C ILE A 221 -9.16 -1.97 17.53
N HIS A 222 -8.51 -1.00 16.90
CA HIS A 222 -9.21 0.08 16.22
C HIS A 222 -9.77 -0.40 14.89
N SER A 223 -11.07 -0.20 14.66
CA SER A 223 -11.71 -0.43 13.37
C SER A 223 -11.83 0.87 12.61
N SER A 224 -11.09 1.02 11.50
CA SER A 224 -11.16 2.23 10.66
C SER A 224 -10.59 1.99 9.25
N GLY A 225 -10.73 2.98 8.37
CA GLY A 225 -10.07 2.95 7.07
C GLY A 225 -8.55 2.87 7.19
N CYS A 226 -7.93 2.10 6.31
CA CYS A 226 -6.45 1.97 6.31
C CYS A 226 -5.74 3.29 5.99
N ILE A 227 -6.33 4.15 5.17
CA ILE A 227 -5.84 5.49 4.86
C ILE A 227 -6.95 6.48 5.24
N THR A 228 -6.73 7.28 6.29
CA THR A 228 -7.67 8.31 6.74
C THR A 228 -6.98 9.65 6.86
N LEU A 229 -7.74 10.74 6.79
CA LEU A 229 -7.18 12.09 6.94
C LEU A 229 -6.59 12.29 8.33
N ASP A 230 -7.14 11.66 9.37
CA ASP A 230 -6.62 11.75 10.73
C ASP A 230 -5.24 11.10 10.84
N ILE A 231 -5.06 9.90 10.25
CA ILE A 231 -3.77 9.22 10.23
C ILE A 231 -2.73 10.09 9.50
N LEU A 232 -3.07 10.57 8.29
CA LEU A 232 -2.15 11.38 7.50
C LEU A 232 -1.88 12.75 8.13
N GLY A 233 -2.91 13.35 8.72
CA GLY A 233 -2.82 14.65 9.41
C GLY A 233 -1.93 14.57 10.65
N ASN A 234 -2.15 13.60 11.50
CA ASN A 234 -1.35 13.39 12.71
C ASN A 234 0.11 13.07 12.37
N ALA A 235 0.34 12.22 11.36
CA ALA A 235 1.69 11.84 10.94
C ALA A 235 2.52 13.01 10.40
N ASN A 236 1.89 14.01 9.79
CA ASN A 236 2.57 15.11 9.12
C ASN A 236 2.30 16.48 9.77
N SER A 237 1.60 16.52 10.91
CA SER A 237 1.21 17.76 11.61
C SER A 237 0.43 18.74 10.72
N ILE A 238 -0.43 18.20 9.86
CA ILE A 238 -1.29 18.98 8.95
C ILE A 238 -2.76 18.80 9.30
N ARG A 239 -3.57 19.81 8.99
CA ARG A 239 -5.03 19.75 9.19
C ARG A 239 -5.73 19.67 7.85
N PHE A 240 -6.67 18.75 7.75
CA PHE A 240 -7.54 18.62 6.59
C PHE A 240 -8.92 19.22 6.84
N LYS A 241 -9.59 19.62 5.76
CA LYS A 241 -11.03 19.92 5.77
C LYS A 241 -11.79 18.63 6.07
N GLU A 242 -12.93 18.75 6.74
CA GLU A 242 -13.81 17.60 6.92
C GLU A 242 -14.30 17.08 5.56
N LEU A 243 -14.06 15.81 5.29
CA LEU A 243 -14.48 15.15 4.06
C LEU A 243 -15.17 13.84 4.39
N LYS A 244 -16.23 13.54 3.65
CA LYS A 244 -16.84 12.21 3.70
C LYS A 244 -15.85 11.19 3.15
N HIS A 245 -15.56 10.16 3.94
CA HIS A 245 -14.77 9.02 3.48
C HIS A 245 -15.58 8.24 2.45
N LYS A 246 -14.98 7.94 1.32
CA LYS A 246 -15.54 7.06 0.29
C LYS A 246 -14.52 5.96 0.04
N GLY A 247 -14.76 4.81 0.62
CA GLY A 247 -13.98 3.62 0.35
C GLY A 247 -14.17 3.10 -1.07
N THR A 248 -13.38 2.10 -1.44
CA THR A 248 -13.44 1.45 -2.76
C THR A 248 -14.44 0.31 -2.83
N ARG A 249 -15.00 -0.09 -1.69
CA ARG A 249 -15.97 -1.19 -1.55
C ARG A 249 -16.91 -0.89 -0.37
N PRO A 250 -18.07 -1.56 -0.28
CA PRO A 250 -18.97 -1.43 0.87
C PRO A 250 -18.24 -1.68 2.19
N GLY A 251 -18.49 -0.87 3.21
CA GLY A 251 -17.84 -0.95 4.54
C GLY A 251 -16.39 -0.44 4.59
N CYS A 252 -15.83 0.05 3.51
CA CYS A 252 -14.48 0.62 3.51
C CYS A 252 -14.52 2.13 3.81
N HIS A 253 -13.93 2.55 4.93
CA HIS A 253 -13.88 3.96 5.38
C HIS A 253 -12.56 4.67 5.07
N ARG A 254 -11.78 4.15 4.13
CA ARG A 254 -10.58 4.87 3.69
C ARG A 254 -10.93 6.14 2.91
N ILE A 255 -10.04 7.13 2.98
CA ILE A 255 -10.17 8.30 2.11
C ILE A 255 -9.90 7.91 0.66
N GLU A 256 -10.62 8.53 -0.26
CA GLU A 256 -10.37 8.38 -1.69
C GLU A 256 -8.94 8.82 -2.03
N ASN A 257 -8.23 7.99 -2.78
CA ASN A 257 -6.85 8.25 -3.20
C ASN A 257 -6.66 7.81 -4.66
N ARG A 258 -5.58 8.27 -5.27
CA ARG A 258 -5.21 7.99 -6.66
C ARG A 258 -4.02 7.06 -6.71
N ASP A 259 -4.25 5.85 -7.14
CA ASP A 259 -3.19 4.86 -7.33
C ASP A 259 -2.54 5.03 -8.70
N ILE A 260 -1.22 5.20 -8.70
CA ILE A 260 -0.42 5.41 -9.92
C ILE A 260 0.23 4.13 -10.44
N GLY A 261 0.05 3.00 -9.76
CA GLY A 261 0.55 1.70 -10.18
C GLY A 261 -0.28 1.05 -11.30
N ALA A 262 0.19 -0.08 -11.78
CA ALA A 262 -0.48 -0.90 -12.80
C ALA A 262 -0.62 -2.34 -12.31
N TYR A 263 -1.74 -2.99 -12.67
CA TYR A 263 -1.91 -4.43 -12.42
C TYR A 263 -0.95 -5.26 -13.28
N ASP A 264 -0.70 -6.50 -12.86
CA ASP A 264 0.17 -7.45 -13.56
C ASP A 264 1.58 -6.89 -13.80
N SER A 265 2.18 -6.27 -12.76
CA SER A 265 3.53 -5.68 -12.85
C SER A 265 4.40 -5.92 -11.62
N CYS A 266 3.85 -6.42 -10.51
CA CYS A 266 4.63 -6.70 -9.31
C CYS A 266 5.36 -8.03 -9.41
N MET A 267 6.67 -8.03 -9.12
CA MET A 267 7.53 -9.22 -9.21
C MET A 267 7.64 -10.01 -7.90
N ASN A 268 6.93 -9.59 -6.84
CA ASN A 268 6.97 -10.28 -5.54
C ASN A 268 6.48 -11.73 -5.60
N GLY A 269 5.60 -12.06 -6.55
CA GLY A 269 5.08 -13.42 -6.75
C GLY A 269 4.24 -13.95 -5.59
N CYS A 270 3.75 -13.10 -4.69
CA CYS A 270 2.93 -13.51 -3.53
C CYS A 270 1.74 -14.35 -4.00
N LYS A 271 1.61 -15.58 -3.50
CA LYS A 271 0.59 -16.53 -3.96
C LYS A 271 -0.84 -16.06 -3.73
N TYR A 272 -1.06 -15.26 -2.69
CA TYR A 272 -2.36 -14.69 -2.32
C TYR A 272 -2.67 -13.34 -3.00
N CYS A 273 -1.78 -12.82 -3.85
CA CYS A 273 -1.91 -11.48 -4.39
C CYS A 273 -3.09 -11.34 -5.36
N TYR A 274 -3.91 -10.31 -5.15
CA TYR A 274 -5.02 -9.97 -6.05
C TYR A 274 -4.57 -9.15 -7.27
N ALA A 275 -3.41 -8.46 -7.18
CA ALA A 275 -3.00 -7.48 -8.17
C ALA A 275 -2.36 -8.09 -9.43
N ASN A 276 -1.77 -9.28 -9.33
CA ASN A 276 -1.24 -10.02 -10.47
C ASN A 276 -2.19 -11.14 -10.86
N LYS A 277 -2.67 -11.15 -12.07
CA LYS A 277 -3.46 -12.26 -12.61
C LYS A 277 -2.56 -13.43 -13.02
N ASP A 278 -1.41 -13.10 -13.58
CA ASP A 278 -0.45 -14.04 -14.13
C ASP A 278 0.99 -13.57 -13.81
N PRO A 279 1.80 -14.39 -13.09
CA PRO A 279 3.19 -14.05 -12.79
C PRO A 279 4.05 -13.86 -14.02
N GLN A 280 3.82 -14.65 -15.08
CA GLN A 280 4.57 -14.53 -16.34
C GLN A 280 4.30 -13.17 -17.00
N LYS A 281 3.04 -12.75 -17.01
CA LYS A 281 2.67 -11.43 -17.53
C LYS A 281 3.28 -10.30 -16.72
N ALA A 282 3.34 -10.42 -15.40
CA ALA A 282 4.01 -9.44 -14.56
C ALA A 282 5.50 -9.33 -14.90
N TYR A 283 6.18 -10.46 -15.11
CA TYR A 283 7.56 -10.51 -15.55
C TYR A 283 7.76 -9.84 -16.92
N GLU A 284 6.94 -10.15 -17.91
CA GLU A 284 7.02 -9.55 -19.24
C GLU A 284 6.77 -8.04 -19.23
N ASN A 285 5.81 -7.60 -18.44
CA ASN A 285 5.51 -6.19 -18.25
C ASN A 285 6.67 -5.45 -17.57
N HIS A 286 7.26 -6.05 -16.53
CA HIS A 286 8.44 -5.49 -15.86
C HIS A 286 9.62 -5.37 -16.81
N LYS A 287 9.88 -6.38 -17.64
CA LYS A 287 10.97 -6.36 -18.63
C LYS A 287 10.82 -5.27 -19.69
N ARG A 288 9.58 -4.86 -20.02
CA ARG A 288 9.27 -3.79 -20.99
C ARG A 288 9.14 -2.42 -20.33
N HIS A 289 9.32 -2.35 -19.01
CA HIS A 289 9.23 -1.08 -18.31
C HIS A 289 10.33 -0.12 -18.74
N ASP A 290 9.94 1.14 -18.96
CA ASP A 290 10.84 2.26 -19.21
C ASP A 290 10.71 3.27 -18.07
N HIS A 291 11.77 3.45 -17.29
CA HIS A 291 11.80 4.36 -16.14
C HIS A 291 11.67 5.84 -16.53
N THR A 292 11.85 6.21 -17.79
CA THR A 292 11.66 7.57 -18.29
C THR A 292 10.23 7.83 -18.78
N SER A 293 9.44 6.76 -19.03
CA SER A 293 8.06 6.89 -19.50
C SER A 293 7.16 7.57 -18.46
N PRO A 294 6.22 8.43 -18.85
CA PRO A 294 5.21 8.96 -17.94
C PRO A 294 4.21 7.91 -17.46
N LEU A 295 4.04 6.80 -18.18
CA LEU A 295 3.25 5.63 -17.79
C LEU A 295 4.16 4.59 -17.12
N LEU A 296 3.67 3.92 -16.07
CA LEU A 296 4.40 2.81 -15.48
C LEU A 296 4.58 1.66 -16.47
N LEU A 297 3.55 1.38 -17.27
CA LEU A 297 3.56 0.32 -18.28
C LEU A 297 2.97 0.80 -19.60
N GLY A 298 3.61 0.37 -20.68
CA GLY A 298 3.16 0.61 -22.05
C GLY A 298 3.35 2.06 -22.51
N GLU A 299 2.78 2.37 -23.66
CA GLU A 299 2.90 3.65 -24.33
C GLU A 299 1.53 4.30 -24.52
N ILE A 300 1.51 5.62 -24.78
CA ILE A 300 0.30 6.34 -25.17
C ILE A 300 -0.04 5.93 -26.60
N LYS A 301 -1.25 5.45 -26.80
CA LYS A 301 -1.77 5.03 -28.10
C LYS A 301 -2.50 6.17 -28.81
N PRO A 302 -2.62 6.12 -30.15
CA PRO A 302 -3.35 7.15 -30.90
C PRO A 302 -4.83 7.31 -30.52
N ASP A 303 -5.46 6.24 -30.01
CA ASP A 303 -6.85 6.21 -29.55
C ASP A 303 -7.01 6.52 -28.05
N ASP A 304 -5.92 6.77 -27.33
CA ASP A 304 -6.00 7.14 -25.91
C ASP A 304 -6.59 8.55 -25.74
N THR A 305 -7.46 8.67 -24.75
CA THR A 305 -7.95 9.96 -24.27
C THR A 305 -7.23 10.30 -22.97
N ILE A 306 -6.43 11.36 -22.96
CA ILE A 306 -5.81 11.86 -21.73
C ILE A 306 -6.78 12.81 -21.06
N ILE A 307 -7.07 12.54 -19.79
CA ILE A 307 -7.96 13.31 -18.93
C ILE A 307 -7.13 13.94 -17.82
N GLN A 308 -7.28 15.25 -17.63
CA GLN A 308 -6.71 15.96 -16.49
C GLN A 308 -7.85 16.53 -15.65
N GLY A 309 -7.97 16.06 -14.41
CA GLY A 309 -8.91 16.57 -13.43
C GLY A 309 -8.42 17.85 -12.76
N ILE A 310 -9.33 18.55 -12.09
CA ILE A 310 -8.98 19.70 -11.25
C ILE A 310 -8.50 19.16 -9.91
N GLN A 311 -7.20 19.28 -9.65
CA GLN A 311 -6.59 18.85 -8.41
C GLN A 311 -6.73 19.93 -7.35
N LYS A 312 -7.50 19.64 -6.30
CA LYS A 312 -7.74 20.56 -5.18
C LYS A 312 -7.14 20.01 -3.91
N SER A 313 -6.31 20.80 -3.25
CA SER A 313 -5.84 20.51 -1.90
C SER A 313 -7.00 20.51 -0.89
N PHE A 314 -6.98 19.54 0.01
CA PHE A 314 -7.90 19.45 1.15
C PHE A 314 -7.28 19.89 2.46
N ARG A 315 -6.06 20.38 2.45
CA ARG A 315 -5.43 20.98 3.63
C ARG A 315 -6.20 22.23 4.03
N LYS A 316 -6.33 22.45 5.33
CA LYS A 316 -6.71 23.76 5.88
C LYS A 316 -5.49 24.67 5.80
N GLY A 317 -5.65 25.84 5.26
CA GLY A 317 -4.62 26.88 5.27
C GLY A 317 -4.28 27.35 6.68
#